data_24b7dcc9c826be9e13d2a7f0498aaf9f
#
_entry.id   24b7dcc9c826be9e13d2a7f0498aaf9f
#
_cell.length_a   1.000
_cell.length_b   1.000
_cell.length_c   1.000
_cell.angle_alpha   90.00
_cell.angle_beta   90.00
_cell.angle_gamma   90.00
#
_symmetry.space_group_name_H-M   'P 1'
#
loop_
_entity.id
_entity.type
_entity.pdbx_description
1 polymer ?
#
loop_
_entity_poly.entity_id
_entity_poly.type
_entity_poly.pdbx_seq_one_letter_code
_entity_poly.pdbx_strand_id
1 'polypeptide(L)'
;MTEEIQYTTDNKVTWFSTEEDVNLRLESMLGEKFTSYRKSWESASKFELETNFPLYLQLELHQICNLQCPMCSIGAPDANSKYINTDHMDWNLFEKIILEAEKYQCPSLNPQGINEPLLINNFEDYVKFASQHGFVDIMINTNATLLSEDRAKKLLDSGLTRIRFSLDAATKETYEKIRIGANYDKVMKNIETFLKIRESGNYELPVVGVNFCNMKTNEGEKDQFIEMWKDKVDFVAIQEFTPPELDGNYTHFHPSNSRYRDDMENGFNCQQPWQRLFIHNTGEVSPCCTFFSSELSVGNVKNDSLYDLWNGVSMTSLRKLHKDGKYAENEWCKKCVNATCGKNIDLVDIKK
;
A
#
# COMPACT_ATOMS: atom_id res chain seq x y z
N MET A 1 -9.42 -28.22 8.80
CA MET A 1 -10.29 -27.03 8.91
C MET A 1 -9.74 -26.04 7.91
N THR A 2 -10.47 -25.72 6.87
CA THR A 2 -10.08 -24.74 5.85
C THR A 2 -10.17 -23.38 6.53
N GLU A 3 -9.00 -22.78 6.86
CA GLU A 3 -8.92 -21.40 7.33
C GLU A 3 -9.58 -20.51 6.28
N GLU A 4 -10.56 -19.72 6.69
CA GLU A 4 -11.25 -18.79 5.81
C GLU A 4 -10.25 -17.76 5.30
N ILE A 5 -10.03 -17.76 4.00
CA ILE A 5 -9.24 -16.74 3.31
C ILE A 5 -10.09 -15.47 3.30
N GLN A 6 -9.70 -14.48 4.09
CA GLN A 6 -10.38 -13.20 4.07
C GLN A 6 -9.79 -12.31 2.98
N TYR A 7 -10.64 -12.01 2.01
CA TYR A 7 -10.33 -11.02 0.99
C TYR A 7 -10.60 -9.63 1.55
N THR A 8 -9.57 -8.79 1.63
CA THR A 8 -9.81 -7.38 1.86
C THR A 8 -10.36 -6.73 0.61
N THR A 9 -11.05 -5.61 0.77
CA THR A 9 -11.56 -4.78 -0.32
C THR A 9 -10.48 -4.17 -1.22
N ASP A 10 -9.21 -4.34 -0.88
CA ASP A 10 -8.09 -4.14 -1.78
C ASP A 10 -7.85 -5.44 -2.54
N ASN A 11 -8.40 -5.56 -3.76
CA ASN A 11 -8.34 -6.76 -4.61
C ASN A 11 -6.92 -7.30 -4.89
N LYS A 12 -5.89 -6.62 -4.40
CA LYS A 12 -4.49 -6.97 -4.61
C LYS A 12 -3.84 -7.76 -3.48
N VAL A 13 -4.52 -7.92 -2.34
CA VAL A 13 -3.92 -8.54 -1.17
C VAL A 13 -4.85 -9.58 -0.57
N THR A 14 -4.34 -10.79 -0.35
CA THR A 14 -4.99 -11.82 0.45
C THR A 14 -4.37 -11.81 1.84
N TRP A 15 -5.20 -11.79 2.87
CA TRP A 15 -4.79 -11.74 4.26
C TRP A 15 -5.04 -13.10 4.92
N PHE A 16 -4.09 -13.54 5.71
CA PHE A 16 -4.22 -14.71 6.58
C PHE A 16 -4.06 -14.21 8.00
N SER A 17 -5.11 -14.31 8.81
CA SER A 17 -5.02 -14.08 10.24
C SER A 17 -5.25 -15.38 11.00
N THR A 18 -4.61 -15.52 12.15
CA THR A 18 -4.48 -16.80 12.83
C THR A 18 -5.59 -17.08 13.86
N GLU A 19 -6.16 -16.06 14.48
CA GLU A 19 -7.15 -16.27 15.56
C GLU A 19 -8.39 -15.37 15.42
N GLU A 20 -8.23 -14.16 14.91
CA GLU A 20 -9.31 -13.19 14.75
C GLU A 20 -9.05 -12.32 13.53
N ASP A 21 -10.11 -11.92 12.84
CA ASP A 21 -10.02 -10.91 11.81
C ASP A 21 -9.35 -9.65 12.35
N VAL A 22 -8.21 -9.28 11.78
CA VAL A 22 -7.45 -8.09 12.17
C VAL A 22 -8.33 -6.83 12.16
N ASN A 23 -9.30 -6.74 11.25
CA ASN A 23 -10.21 -5.61 11.22
C ASN A 23 -11.18 -5.63 12.39
N LEU A 24 -11.73 -6.79 12.77
CA LEU A 24 -12.60 -6.92 13.96
C LEU A 24 -11.83 -6.55 15.23
N ARG A 25 -10.60 -6.99 15.36
CA ARG A 25 -9.72 -6.60 16.47
C ARG A 25 -9.50 -5.09 16.50
N LEU A 26 -9.18 -4.47 15.35
CA LEU A 26 -9.00 -3.03 15.26
C LEU A 26 -10.31 -2.26 15.53
N GLU A 27 -11.45 -2.79 15.13
CA GLU A 27 -12.76 -2.21 15.46
C GLU A 27 -12.99 -2.19 16.97
N SER A 28 -12.66 -3.28 17.68
CA SER A 28 -12.79 -3.34 19.14
C SER A 28 -11.86 -2.34 19.86
N MET A 29 -10.68 -2.10 19.31
CA MET A 29 -9.66 -1.22 19.92
C MET A 29 -9.86 0.26 19.56
N LEU A 30 -10.23 0.57 18.33
CA LEU A 30 -10.29 1.93 17.78
C LEU A 30 -11.73 2.49 17.74
N GLY A 31 -12.72 1.65 18.01
CA GLY A 31 -14.12 2.04 18.19
C GLY A 31 -14.85 2.49 16.92
N GLU A 32 -15.92 3.26 17.13
CA GLU A 32 -16.91 3.59 16.12
C GLU A 32 -16.33 4.33 14.90
N LYS A 33 -15.32 5.19 15.09
CA LYS A 33 -14.67 5.89 13.96
C LYS A 33 -14.06 4.90 12.97
N PHE A 34 -13.37 3.88 13.49
CA PHE A 34 -12.74 2.85 12.65
C PHE A 34 -13.82 1.99 11.97
N THR A 35 -14.83 1.52 12.72
CA THR A 35 -15.94 0.74 12.17
C THR A 35 -16.68 1.49 11.06
N SER A 36 -17.00 2.76 11.26
CA SER A 36 -17.65 3.61 10.25
C SER A 36 -16.78 3.79 9.01
N TYR A 37 -15.47 3.99 9.20
CA TYR A 37 -14.51 4.05 8.12
C TYR A 37 -14.51 2.75 7.29
N ARG A 38 -14.44 1.58 7.94
CA ARG A 38 -14.40 0.30 7.22
C ARG A 38 -15.69 0.03 6.46
N LYS A 39 -16.84 0.36 7.01
CA LYS A 39 -18.12 0.28 6.29
C LYS A 39 -18.16 1.20 5.06
N SER A 40 -17.69 2.45 5.21
CA SER A 40 -17.60 3.38 4.08
C SER A 40 -16.63 2.90 3.00
N TRP A 41 -15.50 2.32 3.43
CA TRP A 41 -14.53 1.72 2.52
C TRP A 41 -15.14 0.58 1.69
N GLU A 42 -15.88 -0.32 2.34
CA GLU A 42 -16.54 -1.43 1.67
C GLU A 42 -17.59 -0.93 0.66
N SER A 43 -18.44 0.02 1.04
CA SER A 43 -19.44 0.59 0.13
C SER A 43 -18.79 1.35 -1.03
N ALA A 44 -17.70 2.09 -0.80
CA ALA A 44 -16.93 2.75 -1.84
C ALA A 44 -16.29 1.73 -2.80
N SER A 45 -15.81 0.59 -2.28
CA SER A 45 -15.22 -0.46 -3.11
C SER A 45 -16.22 -1.15 -4.04
N LYS A 46 -17.50 -1.10 -3.69
CA LYS A 46 -18.63 -1.60 -4.51
C LYS A 46 -19.23 -0.51 -5.43
N PHE A 47 -18.65 0.69 -5.47
CA PHE A 47 -19.13 1.85 -6.21
C PHE A 47 -20.54 2.32 -5.76
N GLU A 48 -20.92 2.02 -4.53
CA GLU A 48 -22.21 2.36 -3.93
C GLU A 48 -22.16 3.70 -3.17
N LEU A 49 -20.98 4.12 -2.71
CA LEU A 49 -20.76 5.32 -1.93
C LEU A 49 -19.72 6.23 -2.57
N GLU A 50 -20.11 7.46 -2.89
CA GLU A 50 -19.17 8.56 -3.15
C GLU A 50 -19.08 9.45 -1.90
N THR A 51 -17.87 9.61 -1.38
CA THR A 51 -17.59 10.45 -0.22
C THR A 51 -17.19 11.87 -0.66
N ASN A 52 -17.45 12.87 0.17
CA ASN A 52 -17.05 14.28 -0.11
C ASN A 52 -15.56 14.55 0.14
N PHE A 53 -14.85 13.59 0.74
CA PHE A 53 -13.42 13.63 0.97
C PHE A 53 -12.86 12.21 0.92
N PRO A 54 -11.59 11.97 0.54
CA PRO A 54 -11.04 10.62 0.48
C PRO A 54 -11.08 9.93 1.84
N LEU A 55 -11.34 8.63 1.81
CA LEU A 55 -11.29 7.77 3.01
C LEU A 55 -9.85 7.45 3.41
N TYR A 56 -8.90 7.64 2.50
CA TYR A 56 -7.51 7.27 2.70
C TYR A 56 -6.61 8.22 1.93
N LEU A 57 -5.62 8.76 2.61
CA LEU A 57 -4.53 9.50 2.00
C LEU A 57 -3.26 8.66 1.98
N GLN A 58 -2.59 8.63 0.86
CA GLN A 58 -1.25 8.07 0.74
C GLN A 58 -0.28 9.20 0.40
N LEU A 59 0.69 9.46 1.27
CA LEU A 59 1.65 10.54 1.14
C LEU A 59 3.04 10.00 0.83
N GLU A 60 3.58 10.38 -0.30
CA GLU A 60 4.95 10.03 -0.65
C GLU A 60 5.89 11.10 -0.11
N LEU A 61 6.47 10.86 1.08
CA LEU A 61 7.35 11.84 1.72
C LEU A 61 8.70 12.00 0.98
N HIS A 62 9.15 10.97 0.29
CA HIS A 62 10.29 10.95 -0.65
C HIS A 62 10.26 9.66 -1.48
N GLN A 63 11.07 9.58 -2.54
CA GLN A 63 11.21 8.37 -3.39
C GLN A 63 12.62 7.78 -3.29
N ILE A 64 13.04 7.44 -2.08
CA ILE A 64 14.37 6.85 -1.83
C ILE A 64 14.21 5.51 -1.12
N CYS A 65 14.99 4.52 -1.55
CA CYS A 65 15.12 3.24 -0.87
C CYS A 65 16.59 2.83 -0.79
N ASN A 66 16.97 2.11 0.24
CA ASN A 66 18.31 1.56 0.43
C ASN A 66 18.47 0.15 -0.16
N LEU A 67 17.43 -0.40 -0.81
CA LEU A 67 17.45 -1.69 -1.49
C LEU A 67 17.23 -1.54 -3.01
N GLN A 68 17.67 -2.54 -3.77
CA GLN A 68 17.57 -2.62 -5.22
C GLN A 68 16.73 -3.83 -5.65
N CYS A 69 15.51 -3.92 -5.13
CA CYS A 69 14.62 -5.04 -5.43
C CYS A 69 14.20 -5.02 -6.92
N PRO A 70 14.41 -6.10 -7.69
CA PRO A 70 14.19 -6.10 -9.14
C PRO A 70 12.73 -5.95 -9.55
N MET A 71 11.78 -6.19 -8.63
CA MET A 71 10.35 -6.01 -8.86
C MET A 71 9.85 -4.61 -8.47
N CYS A 72 10.73 -3.69 -8.08
CA CYS A 72 10.35 -2.36 -7.57
C CYS A 72 10.77 -1.27 -8.56
N SER A 73 9.89 -0.30 -8.80
CA SER A 73 10.14 0.84 -9.72
C SER A 73 11.33 1.72 -9.32
N ILE A 74 11.78 1.69 -8.06
CA ILE A 74 13.02 2.38 -7.63
C ILE A 74 14.25 1.47 -7.79
N GLY A 75 14.10 0.18 -7.55
CA GLY A 75 15.21 -0.77 -7.48
C GLY A 75 15.47 -1.54 -8.77
N ALA A 76 14.52 -1.58 -9.69
CA ALA A 76 14.67 -2.30 -10.94
C ALA A 76 15.79 -1.67 -11.78
N PRO A 77 16.67 -2.49 -12.41
CA PRO A 77 17.80 -1.98 -13.22
C PRO A 77 17.39 -1.04 -14.36
N ASP A 78 16.21 -1.27 -14.91
CA ASP A 78 15.64 -0.51 -16.03
C ASP A 78 14.56 0.48 -15.55
N ALA A 79 14.51 0.78 -14.24
CA ALA A 79 13.52 1.68 -13.68
C ALA A 79 13.50 3.03 -14.40
N ASN A 80 12.33 3.44 -14.85
CA ASN A 80 12.18 4.67 -15.60
C ASN A 80 12.37 5.89 -14.68
N SER A 81 13.56 6.47 -14.70
CA SER A 81 13.94 7.63 -13.88
C SER A 81 13.02 8.85 -14.04
N LYS A 82 12.20 8.89 -15.09
CA LYS A 82 11.21 9.95 -15.36
C LYS A 82 10.24 10.16 -14.20
N TYR A 83 9.89 9.09 -13.49
CA TYR A 83 8.91 9.14 -12.38
C TYR A 83 9.56 9.23 -11.01
N ILE A 84 10.90 9.24 -10.92
CA ILE A 84 11.61 9.25 -9.64
C ILE A 84 11.98 10.69 -9.30
N ASN A 85 11.49 11.15 -8.15
CA ASN A 85 11.87 12.42 -7.53
C ASN A 85 12.37 12.17 -6.11
N THR A 86 13.65 12.43 -5.87
CA THR A 86 14.31 12.19 -4.57
C THR A 86 14.18 13.31 -3.56
N ASP A 87 13.51 14.43 -3.92
CA ASP A 87 13.24 15.51 -2.97
C ASP A 87 12.39 15.01 -1.80
N HIS A 88 12.51 15.68 -0.67
CA HIS A 88 11.65 15.45 0.48
C HIS A 88 10.43 16.36 0.43
N MET A 89 9.26 15.84 0.83
CA MET A 89 8.10 16.67 1.09
C MET A 89 8.42 17.63 2.23
N ASP A 90 8.21 18.93 1.99
CA ASP A 90 8.38 19.95 3.02
C ASP A 90 7.40 19.73 4.18
N TRP A 91 7.86 19.92 5.43
CA TRP A 91 7.01 19.72 6.60
C TRP A 91 5.76 20.61 6.60
N ASN A 92 5.88 21.88 6.15
CA ASN A 92 4.71 22.76 6.10
C ASN A 92 3.67 22.26 5.09
N LEU A 93 4.12 21.63 3.99
CA LEU A 93 3.21 21.00 3.03
C LEU A 93 2.53 19.77 3.65
N PHE A 94 3.28 18.93 4.36
CA PHE A 94 2.74 17.79 5.10
C PHE A 94 1.70 18.26 6.14
N GLU A 95 2.06 19.22 6.96
CA GLU A 95 1.17 19.82 7.98
C GLU A 95 -0.12 20.38 7.34
N LYS A 96 0.00 21.15 6.25
CA LYS A 96 -1.16 21.66 5.49
C LYS A 96 -2.10 20.53 5.08
N ILE A 97 -1.56 19.43 4.54
CA ILE A 97 -2.35 18.26 4.11
C ILE A 97 -3.06 17.60 5.29
N ILE A 98 -2.35 17.39 6.40
CA ILE A 98 -2.89 16.77 7.60
C ILE A 98 -4.01 17.60 8.23
N LEU A 99 -3.81 18.92 8.35
CA LEU A 99 -4.82 19.83 8.92
C LEU A 99 -6.07 19.94 8.03
N GLU A 100 -5.92 19.88 6.72
CA GLU A 100 -7.08 19.81 5.83
C GLU A 100 -7.81 18.46 5.97
N ALA A 101 -7.08 17.36 6.07
CA ALA A 101 -7.65 16.03 6.29
C ALA A 101 -8.39 15.93 7.62
N GLU A 102 -7.87 16.53 8.70
CA GLU A 102 -8.54 16.65 10.00
C GLU A 102 -9.89 17.37 9.89
N LYS A 103 -9.92 18.51 9.19
CA LYS A 103 -11.15 19.30 8.96
C LYS A 103 -12.26 18.46 8.33
N TYR A 104 -11.92 17.56 7.40
CA TYR A 104 -12.87 16.67 6.73
C TYR A 104 -12.94 15.27 7.34
N GLN A 105 -12.28 15.05 8.49
CA GLN A 105 -12.28 13.80 9.25
C GLN A 105 -11.81 12.58 8.42
N CYS A 106 -10.79 12.77 7.58
CA CYS A 106 -10.20 11.66 6.85
C CYS A 106 -9.66 10.59 7.81
N PRO A 107 -10.14 9.35 7.73
CA PRO A 107 -9.87 8.36 8.77
C PRO A 107 -8.52 7.67 8.64
N SER A 108 -7.95 7.57 7.43
CA SER A 108 -6.80 6.70 7.22
C SER A 108 -5.66 7.38 6.45
N LEU A 109 -4.42 7.04 6.84
CA LEU A 109 -3.20 7.57 6.27
C LEU A 109 -2.16 6.47 6.07
N ASN A 110 -1.46 6.53 4.95
CA ASN A 110 -0.17 5.86 4.77
C ASN A 110 0.87 6.94 4.40
N PRO A 111 1.77 7.34 5.31
CA PRO A 111 2.80 8.34 5.03
C PRO A 111 3.98 7.73 4.24
N GLN A 112 3.67 6.96 3.20
CA GLN A 112 4.62 6.23 2.39
C GLN A 112 4.09 6.06 0.96
N GLY A 113 4.96 6.34 -0.01
CA GLY A 113 4.78 5.98 -1.41
C GLY A 113 5.63 4.77 -1.81
N ILE A 114 6.42 4.95 -2.85
CA ILE A 114 7.40 3.96 -3.32
C ILE A 114 8.76 4.29 -2.71
N ASN A 115 8.97 3.89 -1.46
CA ASN A 115 10.17 4.24 -0.70
C ASN A 115 10.39 3.33 0.50
N GLU A 116 11.54 3.50 1.17
CA GLU A 116 11.75 3.00 2.54
C GLU A 116 11.54 4.15 3.53
N PRO A 117 10.44 4.14 4.33
CA PRO A 117 10.11 5.25 5.21
C PRO A 117 11.15 5.47 6.31
N LEU A 118 11.84 4.41 6.77
CA LEU A 118 12.84 4.51 7.82
C LEU A 118 14.16 5.16 7.36
N LEU A 119 14.30 5.57 6.11
CA LEU A 119 15.37 6.46 5.66
C LEU A 119 15.12 7.91 6.06
N ILE A 120 13.87 8.28 6.34
CA ILE A 120 13.55 9.61 6.85
C ILE A 120 13.98 9.68 8.32
N ASN A 121 14.81 10.66 8.64
CA ASN A 121 15.10 10.98 10.02
C ASN A 121 13.82 11.45 10.72
N ASN A 122 13.56 10.94 11.92
CA ASN A 122 12.36 11.28 12.69
C ASN A 122 11.04 10.99 11.95
N PHE A 123 10.98 9.92 11.14
CA PHE A 123 9.75 9.48 10.46
C PHE A 123 8.58 9.30 11.45
N GLU A 124 8.90 8.89 12.66
CA GLU A 124 7.97 8.68 13.75
C GLU A 124 7.21 9.96 14.14
N ASP A 125 7.80 11.14 13.92
CA ASP A 125 7.15 12.43 14.18
C ASP A 125 6.02 12.70 13.17
N TYR A 126 6.17 12.27 11.91
CA TYR A 126 5.11 12.34 10.90
C TYR A 126 3.92 11.46 11.29
N VAL A 127 4.18 10.24 11.76
CA VAL A 127 3.14 9.32 12.25
C VAL A 127 2.44 9.91 13.46
N LYS A 128 3.20 10.40 14.44
CA LYS A 128 2.68 10.99 15.68
C LYS A 128 1.81 12.21 15.42
N PHE A 129 2.26 13.10 14.54
CA PHE A 129 1.49 14.29 14.16
C PHE A 129 0.16 13.88 13.54
N ALA A 130 0.14 12.95 12.59
CA ALA A 130 -1.09 12.47 11.98
C ALA A 130 -2.04 11.80 13.00
N SER A 131 -1.50 10.97 13.90
CA SER A 131 -2.29 10.34 14.97
C SER A 131 -2.97 11.37 15.87
N GLN A 132 -2.28 12.47 16.21
CA GLN A 132 -2.82 13.56 17.02
C GLN A 132 -3.89 14.38 16.29
N HIS A 133 -3.94 14.33 14.95
CA HIS A 133 -4.90 15.04 14.10
C HIS A 133 -6.02 14.13 13.55
N GLY A 134 -6.36 13.08 14.29
CA GLY A 134 -7.60 12.34 14.13
C GLY A 134 -7.60 11.18 13.14
N PHE A 135 -6.44 10.84 12.54
CA PHE A 135 -6.32 9.61 11.77
C PHE A 135 -6.40 8.39 12.70
N VAL A 136 -7.32 7.50 12.41
CA VAL A 136 -7.59 6.29 13.23
C VAL A 136 -6.94 5.04 12.64
N ASP A 137 -6.53 5.05 11.37
CA ASP A 137 -5.85 3.94 10.72
C ASP A 137 -4.59 4.46 9.99
N ILE A 138 -3.45 4.36 10.65
CA ILE A 138 -2.16 4.76 10.09
C ILE A 138 -1.32 3.52 9.84
N MET A 139 -0.99 3.28 8.57
CA MET A 139 -0.27 2.08 8.15
C MET A 139 1.04 2.41 7.46
N ILE A 140 2.07 1.61 7.73
CA ILE A 140 3.33 1.64 6.98
C ILE A 140 3.79 0.25 6.55
N ASN A 141 4.61 0.22 5.50
CA ASN A 141 5.43 -0.94 5.15
C ASN A 141 6.90 -0.56 5.29
N THR A 142 7.74 -1.47 5.72
CA THR A 142 9.18 -1.27 5.80
C THR A 142 9.94 -2.53 5.43
N ASN A 143 11.13 -2.38 4.85
CA ASN A 143 12.05 -3.47 4.63
C ASN A 143 12.80 -3.89 5.91
N ALA A 144 12.56 -3.22 7.02
CA ALA A 144 13.11 -3.45 8.36
C ALA A 144 14.64 -3.42 8.48
N THR A 145 15.39 -3.06 7.42
CA THR A 145 16.86 -3.01 7.48
C THR A 145 17.40 -1.94 8.44
N LEU A 146 16.61 -0.88 8.65
CA LEU A 146 16.93 0.27 9.51
C LEU A 146 16.13 0.29 10.82
N LEU A 147 15.40 -0.77 11.12
CA LEU A 147 14.57 -0.90 12.33
C LEU A 147 15.44 -1.26 13.52
N SER A 148 16.11 -0.27 14.11
CA SER A 148 16.84 -0.40 15.36
C SER A 148 15.89 -0.50 16.56
N GLU A 149 16.40 -0.91 17.72
CA GLU A 149 15.62 -0.95 18.96
C GLU A 149 15.05 0.43 19.35
N ASP A 150 15.83 1.51 19.19
CA ASP A 150 15.37 2.87 19.45
C ASP A 150 14.23 3.27 18.51
N ARG A 151 14.36 2.97 17.21
CA ARG A 151 13.30 3.23 16.23
C ARG A 151 12.05 2.40 16.47
N ALA A 152 12.22 1.13 16.87
CA ALA A 152 11.11 0.28 17.25
C ALA A 152 10.27 0.89 18.38
N LYS A 153 10.92 1.37 19.45
CA LYS A 153 10.25 2.05 20.57
C LYS A 153 9.51 3.31 20.11
N LYS A 154 10.17 4.17 19.33
CA LYS A 154 9.57 5.40 18.81
C LYS A 154 8.35 5.12 17.90
N LEU A 155 8.41 4.09 17.05
CA LEU A 155 7.27 3.68 16.24
C LEU A 155 6.10 3.16 17.08
N LEU A 156 6.38 2.37 18.12
CA LEU A 156 5.37 1.89 19.06
C LEU A 156 4.68 3.05 19.81
N ASP A 157 5.43 4.12 20.13
CA ASP A 157 4.92 5.30 20.84
C ASP A 157 4.30 6.38 19.91
N SER A 158 4.31 6.17 18.59
CA SER A 158 3.92 7.19 17.61
C SER A 158 2.41 7.25 17.32
N GLY A 159 1.64 6.26 17.75
CA GLY A 159 0.22 6.10 17.36
C GLY A 159 0.02 5.37 16.04
N LEU A 160 1.04 4.67 15.56
CA LEU A 160 0.93 3.78 14.41
C LEU A 160 -0.07 2.67 14.70
N THR A 161 -0.96 2.36 13.76
CA THR A 161 -1.97 1.31 13.94
C THR A 161 -1.65 0.01 13.23
N ARG A 162 -0.90 0.09 12.13
CA ARG A 162 -0.47 -1.10 11.37
C ARG A 162 0.97 -0.96 10.90
N ILE A 163 1.75 -2.03 11.01
CA ILE A 163 3.07 -2.15 10.40
C ILE A 163 3.17 -3.47 9.63
N ARG A 164 3.73 -3.42 8.42
CA ARG A 164 4.04 -4.60 7.62
C ARG A 164 5.52 -4.66 7.28
N PHE A 165 6.13 -5.80 7.53
CA PHE A 165 7.50 -6.07 7.14
C PHE A 165 7.54 -6.73 5.76
N SER A 166 8.22 -6.10 4.82
CA SER A 166 8.31 -6.55 3.42
C SER A 166 9.42 -7.59 3.27
N LEU A 167 9.07 -8.88 3.17
CA LEU A 167 10.02 -10.00 3.19
C LEU A 167 10.10 -10.77 1.87
N ASP A 168 8.97 -11.25 1.33
CA ASP A 168 8.83 -11.93 0.03
C ASP A 168 9.53 -13.29 -0.08
N ALA A 169 10.00 -13.89 1.01
CA ALA A 169 10.64 -15.20 0.97
C ALA A 169 10.60 -15.91 2.32
N ALA A 170 10.60 -17.24 2.30
CA ALA A 170 10.74 -18.09 3.48
C ALA A 170 12.19 -18.50 3.73
N THR A 171 13.05 -18.45 2.69
CA THR A 171 14.46 -18.85 2.79
C THR A 171 15.38 -17.63 2.64
N LYS A 172 16.55 -17.72 3.29
CA LYS A 172 17.59 -16.69 3.18
C LYS A 172 18.06 -16.49 1.74
N GLU A 173 18.21 -17.58 1.00
CA GLU A 173 18.69 -17.54 -0.38
C GLU A 173 17.73 -16.75 -1.28
N THR A 174 16.45 -17.07 -1.21
CA THR A 174 15.43 -16.37 -2.01
C THR A 174 15.24 -14.93 -1.54
N TYR A 175 15.30 -14.67 -0.23
CA TYR A 175 15.21 -13.34 0.33
C TYR A 175 16.32 -12.41 -0.22
N GLU A 176 17.58 -12.81 -0.10
CA GLU A 176 18.72 -11.98 -0.53
C GLU A 176 18.79 -11.82 -2.05
N LYS A 177 18.20 -12.74 -2.79
CA LYS A 177 18.03 -12.66 -4.25
C LYS A 177 16.99 -11.62 -4.67
N ILE A 178 15.90 -11.47 -3.89
CA ILE A 178 14.79 -10.56 -4.17
C ILE A 178 15.05 -9.19 -3.53
N ARG A 179 15.48 -9.16 -2.28
CA ARG A 179 15.74 -7.96 -1.49
C ARG A 179 17.20 -7.54 -1.59
N ILE A 180 17.67 -7.28 -2.83
CA ILE A 180 19.08 -6.96 -3.13
C ILE A 180 19.57 -5.78 -2.29
N GLY A 181 20.64 -6.01 -1.54
CA GLY A 181 21.23 -5.05 -0.59
C GLY A 181 20.80 -5.28 0.87
N ALA A 182 19.84 -6.15 1.13
CA ALA A 182 19.46 -6.53 2.48
C ALA A 182 20.32 -7.71 3.00
N ASN A 183 20.48 -7.78 4.34
CA ASN A 183 21.02 -8.94 5.03
C ASN A 183 19.88 -9.62 5.79
N TYR A 184 19.57 -10.86 5.42
CA TYR A 184 18.48 -11.64 5.99
C TYR A 184 18.54 -11.74 7.52
N ASP A 185 19.69 -12.15 8.05
CA ASP A 185 19.84 -12.40 9.49
C ASP A 185 19.64 -11.12 10.31
N LYS A 186 20.14 -9.97 9.78
CA LYS A 186 19.94 -8.66 10.41
C LYS A 186 18.47 -8.26 10.42
N VAL A 187 17.77 -8.44 9.29
CA VAL A 187 16.35 -8.08 9.17
C VAL A 187 15.49 -8.95 10.09
N MET A 188 15.73 -10.25 10.13
CA MET A 188 15.03 -11.16 11.03
C MET A 188 15.24 -10.78 12.50
N LYS A 189 16.48 -10.46 12.89
CA LYS A 189 16.80 -9.98 14.24
C LYS A 189 16.08 -8.67 14.58
N ASN A 190 16.01 -7.72 13.64
CA ASN A 190 15.32 -6.45 13.85
C ASN A 190 13.80 -6.68 14.09
N ILE A 191 13.18 -7.54 13.30
CA ILE A 191 11.75 -7.89 13.44
C ILE A 191 11.50 -8.60 14.78
N GLU A 192 12.32 -9.60 15.12
CA GLU A 192 12.21 -10.29 16.42
C GLU A 192 12.38 -9.32 17.59
N THR A 193 13.28 -8.34 17.48
CA THR A 193 13.48 -7.30 18.50
C THR A 193 12.24 -6.43 18.63
N PHE A 194 11.65 -6.00 17.50
CA PHE A 194 10.39 -5.23 17.49
C PHE A 194 9.25 -5.99 18.17
N LEU A 195 9.04 -7.26 17.81
CA LEU A 195 8.01 -8.10 18.40
C LEU A 195 8.19 -8.29 19.91
N LYS A 196 9.43 -8.52 20.37
CA LYS A 196 9.75 -8.63 21.80
C LYS A 196 9.47 -7.34 22.57
N ILE A 197 9.81 -6.18 22.00
CA ILE A 197 9.55 -4.88 22.64
C ILE A 197 8.04 -4.64 22.72
N ARG A 198 7.31 -4.92 21.64
CA ARG A 198 5.85 -4.82 21.60
C ARG A 198 5.20 -5.67 22.70
N GLU A 199 5.59 -6.94 22.79
CA GLU A 199 5.06 -7.88 23.78
C GLU A 199 5.42 -7.46 25.22
N SER A 200 6.70 -7.20 25.50
CA SER A 200 7.17 -6.84 26.84
C SER A 200 6.65 -5.49 27.33
N GLY A 201 6.35 -4.57 26.40
CA GLY A 201 5.74 -3.28 26.67
C GLY A 201 4.21 -3.30 26.74
N ASN A 202 3.56 -4.45 26.52
CA ASN A 202 2.12 -4.62 26.43
C ASN A 202 1.45 -3.68 25.41
N TYR A 203 2.12 -3.43 24.28
CA TYR A 203 1.54 -2.63 23.21
C TYR A 203 0.50 -3.44 22.44
N GLU A 204 -0.75 -3.01 22.46
CA GLU A 204 -1.81 -3.61 21.65
C GLU A 204 -1.70 -3.19 20.17
N LEU A 205 -1.25 -1.96 19.92
CA LEU A 205 -0.95 -1.41 18.59
C LEU A 205 0.56 -1.13 18.43
N PRO A 206 1.05 -1.14 17.20
CA PRO A 206 0.37 -1.49 15.95
C PRO A 206 0.10 -2.99 15.83
N VAL A 207 -0.94 -3.37 15.09
CA VAL A 207 -1.03 -4.74 14.58
C VAL A 207 0.10 -4.96 13.58
N VAL A 208 0.73 -6.13 13.67
CA VAL A 208 1.96 -6.45 12.95
C VAL A 208 1.70 -7.49 11.89
N GLY A 209 2.12 -7.21 10.66
CA GLY A 209 2.07 -8.17 9.58
C GLY A 209 3.39 -8.35 8.84
N VAL A 210 3.46 -9.42 8.07
CA VAL A 210 4.52 -9.64 7.08
C VAL A 210 3.91 -9.69 5.69
N ASN A 211 4.63 -9.18 4.70
CA ASN A 211 4.17 -9.10 3.32
C ASN A 211 4.99 -10.01 2.42
N PHE A 212 4.30 -10.71 1.54
CA PHE A 212 4.87 -11.58 0.51
C PHE A 212 4.29 -11.16 -0.84
N CYS A 213 5.13 -10.57 -1.70
CA CYS A 213 4.77 -10.34 -3.09
C CYS A 213 4.93 -11.64 -3.87
N ASN A 214 3.82 -12.20 -4.32
CA ASN A 214 3.79 -13.46 -5.04
C ASN A 214 4.34 -13.28 -6.46
N MET A 215 5.50 -13.87 -6.72
CA MET A 215 6.22 -13.78 -7.99
C MET A 215 6.65 -15.18 -8.42
N LYS A 216 6.95 -15.36 -9.71
CA LYS A 216 7.48 -16.59 -10.26
C LYS A 216 8.71 -17.11 -9.51
N THR A 217 9.54 -16.20 -9.03
CA THR A 217 10.79 -16.52 -8.33
C THR A 217 10.58 -17.15 -6.96
N ASN A 218 9.46 -16.82 -6.28
CA ASN A 218 9.17 -17.23 -4.91
C ASN A 218 7.82 -17.95 -4.75
N GLU A 219 7.05 -18.16 -5.81
CA GLU A 219 5.70 -18.79 -5.72
C GLU A 219 5.70 -20.16 -5.02
N GLY A 220 6.82 -20.89 -5.08
CA GLY A 220 7.00 -22.17 -4.40
C GLY A 220 7.22 -22.07 -2.88
N GLU A 221 7.55 -20.87 -2.35
CA GLU A 221 7.80 -20.66 -0.93
C GLU A 221 6.60 -20.08 -0.18
N LYS A 222 5.50 -19.77 -0.86
CA LYS A 222 4.35 -19.08 -0.28
C LYS A 222 3.77 -19.78 0.96
N ASP A 223 3.51 -21.10 0.85
CA ASP A 223 2.92 -21.85 1.96
C ASP A 223 3.91 -21.99 3.13
N GLN A 224 5.19 -22.21 2.84
CA GLN A 224 6.25 -22.21 3.85
C GLN A 224 6.35 -20.85 4.56
N PHE A 225 6.21 -19.74 3.83
CA PHE A 225 6.21 -18.39 4.39
C PHE A 225 5.04 -18.17 5.34
N ILE A 226 3.83 -18.60 4.97
CA ILE A 226 2.65 -18.52 5.82
C ILE A 226 2.87 -19.32 7.11
N GLU A 227 3.31 -20.57 7.00
CA GLU A 227 3.61 -21.42 8.18
C GLU A 227 4.68 -20.84 9.09
N MET A 228 5.69 -20.19 8.52
CA MET A 228 6.78 -19.55 9.29
C MET A 228 6.31 -18.37 10.16
N TRP A 229 5.27 -17.66 9.72
CA TRP A 229 4.87 -16.38 10.31
C TRP A 229 3.51 -16.39 11.02
N LYS A 230 2.59 -17.31 10.68
CA LYS A 230 1.22 -17.31 11.17
C LYS A 230 1.07 -17.21 12.69
N ASP A 231 1.99 -17.79 13.47
CA ASP A 231 1.97 -17.80 14.93
C ASP A 231 2.86 -16.72 15.57
N LYS A 232 3.48 -15.84 14.77
CA LYS A 232 4.43 -14.83 15.24
C LYS A 232 3.94 -13.40 15.04
N VAL A 233 3.02 -13.20 14.11
CA VAL A 233 2.49 -11.89 13.74
C VAL A 233 0.98 -11.92 13.72
N ASP A 234 0.35 -10.76 13.72
CA ASP A 234 -1.11 -10.66 13.74
C ASP A 234 -1.73 -11.04 12.38
N PHE A 235 -0.97 -10.93 11.27
CA PHE A 235 -1.43 -11.36 9.94
C PHE A 235 -0.27 -11.56 8.94
N VAL A 236 -0.53 -12.38 7.93
CA VAL A 236 0.34 -12.55 6.76
C VAL A 236 -0.39 -12.02 5.52
N ALA A 237 0.23 -11.09 4.79
CA ALA A 237 -0.35 -10.50 3.60
C ALA A 237 0.33 -11.06 2.33
N ILE A 238 -0.44 -11.71 1.47
CA ILE A 238 0.02 -12.17 0.16
C ILE A 238 -0.46 -11.17 -0.89
N GLN A 239 0.47 -10.46 -1.48
CA GLN A 239 0.21 -9.46 -2.51
C GLN A 239 0.56 -10.04 -3.88
N GLU A 240 -0.30 -9.83 -4.87
CA GLU A 240 0.03 -10.17 -6.25
C GLU A 240 1.06 -9.18 -6.82
N PHE A 241 1.95 -9.70 -7.66
CA PHE A 241 2.95 -8.88 -8.35
C PHE A 241 2.28 -7.86 -9.29
N THR A 242 2.73 -6.63 -9.22
CA THR A 242 2.38 -5.56 -10.16
C THR A 242 3.68 -5.06 -10.79
N PRO A 243 3.78 -5.00 -12.13
CA PRO A 243 4.99 -4.57 -12.80
C PRO A 243 5.42 -3.17 -12.39
N PRO A 244 6.74 -2.92 -12.26
CA PRO A 244 7.26 -1.60 -11.93
C PRO A 244 7.20 -0.61 -13.08
N GLU A 245 6.93 -1.08 -14.30
CA GLU A 245 6.76 -0.27 -15.52
C GLU A 245 5.67 -0.85 -16.41
N LEU A 246 5.04 0.00 -17.23
CA LEU A 246 3.96 -0.40 -18.13
C LEU A 246 4.46 -1.04 -19.43
N ASP A 247 5.60 -0.60 -19.92
CA ASP A 247 6.16 -1.00 -21.23
C ASP A 247 7.34 -1.99 -21.09
N GLY A 248 7.72 -2.34 -19.84
CA GLY A 248 8.80 -3.27 -19.54
C GLY A 248 8.42 -4.74 -19.74
N ASN A 249 9.40 -5.59 -20.01
CA ASN A 249 9.19 -7.03 -20.11
C ASN A 249 9.33 -7.69 -18.71
N TYR A 250 8.27 -7.64 -17.91
CA TYR A 250 8.21 -8.24 -16.57
C TYR A 250 7.46 -9.57 -16.53
N THR A 251 7.17 -10.17 -17.69
CA THR A 251 6.42 -11.44 -17.77
C THR A 251 7.06 -12.57 -16.97
N HIS A 252 8.38 -12.55 -16.82
CA HIS A 252 9.14 -13.54 -16.04
C HIS A 252 8.95 -13.44 -14.52
N PHE A 253 8.39 -12.31 -14.01
CA PHE A 253 8.04 -12.15 -12.60
C PHE A 253 6.61 -12.59 -12.29
N HIS A 254 5.72 -12.65 -13.28
CA HIS A 254 4.33 -13.03 -13.02
C HIS A 254 4.25 -14.48 -12.53
N PRO A 255 3.55 -14.72 -11.40
CA PRO A 255 3.36 -16.06 -10.89
C PRO A 255 2.52 -16.90 -11.88
N SER A 256 2.67 -18.23 -11.79
CA SER A 256 1.95 -19.16 -12.67
C SER A 256 0.44 -19.07 -12.53
N ASN A 257 -0.04 -18.78 -11.29
CA ASN A 257 -1.44 -18.62 -10.94
C ASN A 257 -1.67 -17.21 -10.40
N SER A 258 -1.86 -16.24 -11.29
CA SER A 258 -2.16 -14.86 -10.88
C SER A 258 -3.68 -14.67 -10.73
N ARG A 259 -4.10 -14.20 -9.56
CA ARG A 259 -5.50 -13.84 -9.28
C ARG A 259 -6.03 -12.75 -10.21
N TYR A 260 -5.19 -11.87 -10.67
CA TYR A 260 -5.58 -10.81 -11.61
C TYR A 260 -6.11 -11.33 -12.96
N ARG A 261 -5.69 -12.52 -13.39
CA ARG A 261 -6.24 -13.13 -14.60
C ARG A 261 -7.71 -13.50 -14.41
N ASP A 262 -8.05 -14.04 -13.24
CA ASP A 262 -9.40 -14.44 -12.90
C ASP A 262 -10.31 -13.21 -12.74
N ASP A 263 -9.81 -12.13 -12.09
CA ASP A 263 -10.53 -10.87 -11.95
C ASP A 263 -10.84 -10.21 -13.30
N MET A 264 -9.92 -10.31 -14.28
CA MET A 264 -10.11 -9.76 -15.61
C MET A 264 -11.16 -10.50 -16.42
N GLU A 265 -11.23 -11.83 -16.30
CA GLU A 265 -12.24 -12.64 -16.96
C GLU A 265 -13.65 -12.34 -16.42
N ASN A 266 -13.74 -11.87 -15.16
CA ASN A 266 -14.98 -11.51 -14.48
C ASN A 266 -15.34 -10.01 -14.53
N GLY A 267 -14.57 -9.17 -15.23
CA GLY A 267 -14.85 -7.74 -15.40
C GLY A 267 -14.25 -6.87 -14.30
N PHE A 268 -12.95 -6.59 -14.40
CA PHE A 268 -12.21 -5.75 -13.45
C PHE A 268 -12.63 -4.28 -13.49
N ASN A 269 -12.82 -3.68 -12.31
CA ASN A 269 -12.94 -2.24 -12.12
C ASN A 269 -12.04 -1.78 -10.97
N CYS A 270 -11.35 -0.64 -11.14
CA CYS A 270 -10.46 -0.11 -10.12
C CYS A 270 -11.22 0.73 -9.09
N GLN A 271 -11.08 0.35 -7.83
CA GLN A 271 -11.73 1.03 -6.70
C GLN A 271 -10.95 2.24 -6.19
N GLN A 272 -9.66 2.37 -6.55
CA GLN A 272 -8.77 3.38 -5.96
C GLN A 272 -9.31 4.82 -6.08
N PRO A 273 -9.84 5.28 -7.22
CA PRO A 273 -10.40 6.62 -7.34
C PRO A 273 -11.61 6.90 -6.44
N TRP A 274 -12.21 5.86 -5.86
CA TRP A 274 -13.36 5.94 -4.96
C TRP A 274 -12.98 5.98 -3.49
N GLN A 275 -11.73 5.62 -3.19
CA GLN A 275 -11.29 5.42 -1.83
C GLN A 275 -10.20 6.41 -1.40
N ARG A 276 -9.32 6.83 -2.33
CA ARG A 276 -8.05 7.46 -1.96
C ARG A 276 -7.59 8.57 -2.89
N LEU A 277 -6.70 9.39 -2.34
CA LEU A 277 -5.77 10.22 -3.09
C LEU A 277 -4.34 9.81 -2.76
N PHE A 278 -3.49 9.85 -3.77
CA PHE A 278 -2.05 9.73 -3.63
C PHE A 278 -1.42 11.10 -3.82
N ILE A 279 -0.63 11.56 -2.87
CA ILE A 279 0.04 12.86 -2.90
C ILE A 279 1.54 12.64 -2.98
N HIS A 280 2.13 13.06 -4.08
CA HIS A 280 3.56 12.98 -4.31
C HIS A 280 4.33 13.97 -3.43
N ASN A 281 5.63 13.74 -3.25
CA ASN A 281 6.53 14.62 -2.49
C ASN A 281 6.59 16.06 -3.03
N THR A 282 6.26 16.25 -4.31
CA THR A 282 6.13 17.55 -4.98
C THR A 282 4.83 18.29 -4.67
N GLY A 283 3.87 17.63 -4.03
CA GLY A 283 2.50 18.11 -3.81
C GLY A 283 1.54 17.79 -4.94
N GLU A 284 1.99 17.16 -6.01
CA GLU A 284 1.12 16.66 -7.08
C GLU A 284 0.19 15.58 -6.56
N VAL A 285 -1.07 15.58 -7.00
CA VAL A 285 -2.13 14.67 -6.53
C VAL A 285 -2.59 13.76 -7.64
N SER A 286 -2.68 12.49 -7.33
CA SER A 286 -3.09 11.42 -8.25
C SER A 286 -4.21 10.56 -7.66
N PRO A 287 -5.07 9.93 -8.51
CA PRO A 287 -6.20 9.12 -8.08
C PRO A 287 -5.81 7.72 -7.58
N CYS A 288 -4.55 7.33 -7.75
CA CYS A 288 -4.05 5.98 -7.45
C CYS A 288 -2.57 6.01 -7.09
N CYS A 289 -2.06 4.90 -6.54
CA CYS A 289 -0.70 4.78 -6.02
C CYS A 289 0.27 4.02 -6.96
N THR A 290 -0.02 3.96 -8.26
CA THR A 290 0.90 3.35 -9.23
C THR A 290 2.10 4.28 -9.47
N PHE A 291 3.25 3.72 -9.83
CA PHE A 291 4.46 4.51 -10.03
C PHE A 291 4.34 5.56 -11.16
N PHE A 292 3.45 5.34 -12.12
CA PHE A 292 3.13 6.29 -13.21
C PHE A 292 1.91 7.17 -12.91
N SER A 293 1.45 7.22 -11.68
CA SER A 293 0.19 7.91 -11.31
C SER A 293 0.22 9.42 -11.58
N SER A 294 1.40 10.03 -11.69
CA SER A 294 1.57 11.42 -12.14
C SER A 294 0.99 11.67 -13.54
N GLU A 295 0.93 10.67 -14.41
CA GLU A 295 0.25 10.79 -15.71
C GLU A 295 -1.29 10.93 -15.59
N LEU A 296 -1.82 10.64 -14.41
CA LEU A 296 -3.23 10.80 -14.04
C LEU A 296 -3.42 11.97 -13.07
N SER A 297 -2.49 12.91 -13.02
CA SER A 297 -2.54 14.04 -12.08
C SER A 297 -3.87 14.78 -12.16
N VAL A 298 -4.43 15.08 -10.99
CA VAL A 298 -5.68 15.83 -10.85
C VAL A 298 -5.45 17.26 -10.36
N GLY A 299 -4.21 17.63 -10.06
CA GLY A 299 -3.78 18.95 -9.63
C GLY A 299 -2.67 18.91 -8.59
N ASN A 300 -2.47 20.00 -7.84
CA ASN A 300 -1.37 20.11 -6.89
C ASN A 300 -1.84 20.83 -5.61
N VAL A 301 -1.63 20.19 -4.44
CA VAL A 301 -2.04 20.73 -3.12
C VAL A 301 -1.33 22.02 -2.73
N LYS A 302 -0.29 22.45 -3.43
CA LYS A 302 0.32 23.78 -3.24
C LYS A 302 -0.62 24.89 -3.69
N ASN A 303 -1.45 24.63 -4.70
CA ASN A 303 -2.33 25.61 -5.34
C ASN A 303 -3.81 25.38 -4.99
N ASP A 304 -4.21 24.12 -4.81
CA ASP A 304 -5.59 23.70 -4.66
C ASP A 304 -5.82 23.06 -3.28
N SER A 305 -7.08 22.95 -2.85
CA SER A 305 -7.43 22.14 -1.69
C SER A 305 -7.60 20.67 -2.08
N LEU A 306 -7.34 19.76 -1.16
CA LEU A 306 -7.64 18.33 -1.38
C LEU A 306 -9.13 18.11 -1.64
N TYR A 307 -9.99 18.91 -0.98
CA TYR A 307 -11.44 18.86 -1.18
C TYR A 307 -11.81 19.19 -2.63
N ASP A 308 -11.26 20.27 -3.19
CA ASP A 308 -11.56 20.68 -4.56
C ASP A 308 -11.01 19.68 -5.58
N LEU A 309 -9.80 19.14 -5.34
CA LEU A 309 -9.22 18.10 -6.19
C LEU A 309 -10.05 16.80 -6.15
N TRP A 310 -10.51 16.37 -4.96
CA TRP A 310 -11.34 15.17 -4.80
C TRP A 310 -12.68 15.26 -5.51
N ASN A 311 -13.30 16.43 -5.47
CA ASN A 311 -14.63 16.70 -6.07
C ASN A 311 -14.52 17.30 -7.48
N GLY A 312 -13.31 17.52 -7.97
CA GLY A 312 -13.05 18.11 -9.28
C GLY A 312 -13.46 17.23 -10.46
N VAL A 313 -13.55 17.84 -11.64
CA VAL A 313 -14.01 17.18 -12.88
C VAL A 313 -13.15 15.99 -13.24
N SER A 314 -11.81 16.06 -13.04
CA SER A 314 -10.88 14.96 -13.34
C SER A 314 -11.20 13.70 -12.52
N MET A 315 -11.38 13.84 -11.20
CA MET A 315 -11.71 12.72 -10.31
C MET A 315 -13.13 12.17 -10.59
N THR A 316 -14.11 13.03 -10.74
CA THR A 316 -15.51 12.60 -10.98
C THR A 316 -15.66 11.92 -12.33
N SER A 317 -14.97 12.40 -13.37
CA SER A 317 -14.97 11.74 -14.69
C SER A 317 -14.29 10.36 -14.63
N LEU A 318 -13.18 10.24 -13.90
CA LEU A 318 -12.47 8.97 -13.74
C LEU A 318 -13.34 7.96 -12.96
N ARG A 319 -13.98 8.40 -11.87
CA ARG A 319 -14.93 7.54 -11.13
C ARG A 319 -16.05 7.04 -12.02
N LYS A 320 -16.63 7.92 -12.84
CA LYS A 320 -17.68 7.55 -13.79
C LYS A 320 -17.19 6.50 -14.80
N LEU A 321 -16.00 6.65 -15.37
CA LEU A 321 -15.44 5.65 -16.29
C LEU A 321 -15.34 4.27 -15.64
N HIS A 322 -14.84 4.21 -14.40
CA HIS A 322 -14.73 2.94 -13.68
C HIS A 322 -16.08 2.35 -13.30
N LYS A 323 -17.02 3.18 -12.84
CA LYS A 323 -18.40 2.74 -12.52
C LYS A 323 -19.12 2.16 -13.73
N ASP A 324 -18.93 2.77 -14.90
CA ASP A 324 -19.57 2.36 -16.15
C ASP A 324 -18.84 1.15 -16.83
N GLY A 325 -17.77 0.63 -16.21
CA GLY A 325 -16.94 -0.43 -16.80
C GLY A 325 -16.11 0.00 -18.00
N LYS A 326 -15.93 1.31 -18.20
CA LYS A 326 -15.28 1.93 -19.36
C LYS A 326 -13.85 2.40 -19.08
N TYR A 327 -13.20 1.86 -18.05
CA TYR A 327 -11.84 2.26 -17.67
C TYR A 327 -10.83 2.19 -18.83
N ALA A 328 -11.06 1.31 -19.83
CA ALA A 328 -10.21 1.17 -21.01
C ALA A 328 -10.26 2.40 -21.96
N GLU A 329 -11.22 3.31 -21.81
CA GLU A 329 -11.25 4.60 -22.49
C GLU A 329 -10.17 5.56 -21.96
N ASN A 330 -9.64 5.31 -20.75
CA ASN A 330 -8.45 5.99 -20.25
C ASN A 330 -7.20 5.16 -20.58
N GLU A 331 -6.29 5.74 -21.33
CA GLU A 331 -5.09 5.06 -21.83
C GLU A 331 -4.22 4.49 -20.69
N TRP A 332 -4.04 5.24 -19.60
CA TRP A 332 -3.20 4.83 -18.48
C TRP A 332 -3.85 3.73 -17.65
N CYS A 333 -5.16 3.80 -17.44
CA CYS A 333 -5.89 2.72 -16.78
C CYS A 333 -5.85 1.44 -17.62
N LYS A 334 -6.02 1.54 -18.94
CA LYS A 334 -5.89 0.42 -19.87
C LYS A 334 -4.49 -0.21 -19.79
N LYS A 335 -3.44 0.59 -19.87
CA LYS A 335 -2.04 0.10 -19.75
C LYS A 335 -1.77 -0.56 -18.40
N CYS A 336 -2.26 0.04 -17.31
CA CYS A 336 -2.12 -0.51 -15.96
C CYS A 336 -2.70 -1.92 -15.84
N VAL A 337 -3.92 -2.09 -16.30
CA VAL A 337 -4.61 -3.37 -16.26
C VAL A 337 -3.89 -4.41 -17.11
N ASN A 338 -3.49 -4.07 -18.34
CA ASN A 338 -2.76 -4.97 -19.23
C ASN A 338 -1.43 -5.43 -18.60
N ALA A 339 -0.64 -4.51 -18.07
CA ALA A 339 0.64 -4.81 -17.43
C ALA A 339 0.45 -5.71 -16.20
N THR A 340 -0.54 -5.42 -15.36
CA THR A 340 -0.84 -6.18 -14.15
C THR A 340 -1.27 -7.61 -14.45
N CYS A 341 -2.01 -7.83 -15.53
CA CYS A 341 -2.46 -9.16 -15.92
C CYS A 341 -1.42 -9.99 -16.68
N GLY A 342 -0.26 -9.42 -17.00
CA GLY A 342 0.82 -10.12 -17.72
C GLY A 342 0.43 -10.53 -19.15
N LYS A 343 -0.58 -9.88 -19.73
CA LYS A 343 -1.03 -10.10 -21.10
C LYS A 343 -1.10 -8.76 -21.84
N ASN A 344 -0.61 -8.71 -23.08
CA ASN A 344 -1.00 -7.69 -24.05
C ASN A 344 -2.43 -8.04 -24.54
N ILE A 345 -3.40 -7.90 -23.66
CA ILE A 345 -4.80 -8.13 -24.02
C ILE A 345 -5.31 -6.85 -24.69
N ASP A 346 -5.71 -6.94 -25.94
CA ASP A 346 -6.61 -5.96 -26.52
C ASP A 346 -7.96 -6.11 -25.83
N LEU A 347 -8.23 -5.23 -24.84
CA LEU A 347 -9.43 -5.30 -24.00
C LEU A 347 -10.76 -5.15 -24.76
N VAL A 348 -10.69 -4.86 -26.07
CA VAL A 348 -11.85 -4.85 -26.97
C VAL A 348 -12.44 -6.25 -27.14
N ASP A 349 -11.65 -7.32 -26.96
CA ASP A 349 -12.09 -8.70 -27.17
C ASP A 349 -12.74 -9.37 -25.95
N ILE A 350 -12.69 -8.75 -24.77
CA ILE A 350 -13.26 -9.31 -23.52
C ILE A 350 -14.79 -9.07 -23.41
N LYS A 351 -15.35 -8.25 -24.29
CA LYS A 351 -16.81 -7.93 -24.31
C LYS A 351 -17.59 -8.69 -25.38
N LYS A 352 -17.20 -9.91 -25.72
CA LYS A 352 -18.04 -10.79 -26.56
C LYS A 352 -18.66 -11.91 -25.74
#